data_da766e5072a0337b6c1da2dfaeb485b3
#
_entry.id   da766e5072a0337b6c1da2dfaeb485b3
#
_cell.length_a   1.000
_cell.length_b   1.000
_cell.length_c   1.000
_cell.angle_alpha   90.00
_cell.angle_beta   90.00
_cell.angle_gamma   90.00
#
_symmetry.space_group_name_H-M   'P 1'
#
loop_
_entity.id
_entity.type
_entity.pdbx_description
1 polymer ?
#
loop_
_entity_poly.entity_id
_entity_poly.type
_entity_poly.pdbx_seq_one_letter_code
_entity_poly.pdbx_strand_id
1 'polypeptide(L)'
;MGDVASSVLARLKNKAKESGRSYQLCLQMFCQEEFLRRLEKSKYVDNLVLKGGLFIYSLTEFDSRVTVDVDFLLKRIPNTPEQLRRVVKEIISVETGNDFVTFEIKDVAPIAVAKKYAGIGVTLSGKIKNTRTPFSIDFGVG
;
A
#
# COMPACT_ATOMS: atom_id res chain seq x y z
N MET A 1 23.87 -18.38 2.67
CA MET A 1 22.97 -17.29 2.96
C MET A 1 21.78 -17.32 2.07
N GLY A 2 20.63 -17.36 2.67
CA GLY A 2 19.39 -17.35 1.91
C GLY A 2 19.11 -15.99 1.30
N ASP A 3 18.54 -16.02 0.13
CA ASP A 3 18.04 -14.83 -0.53
C ASP A 3 16.66 -14.54 0.05
N VAL A 4 16.55 -13.53 0.89
CA VAL A 4 15.28 -13.20 1.57
C VAL A 4 14.18 -12.92 0.56
N ALA A 5 14.50 -12.18 -0.49
CA ALA A 5 13.51 -11.85 -1.51
C ALA A 5 12.94 -13.11 -2.17
N SER A 6 13.79 -14.04 -2.56
CA SER A 6 13.34 -15.30 -3.16
C SER A 6 12.50 -16.10 -2.18
N SER A 7 12.88 -16.12 -0.92
CA SER A 7 12.15 -16.84 0.12
C SER A 7 10.76 -16.26 0.29
N VAL A 8 10.64 -14.93 0.32
CA VAL A 8 9.35 -14.27 0.46
C VAL A 8 8.45 -14.57 -0.74
N LEU A 9 9.01 -14.48 -1.95
CA LEU A 9 8.22 -14.78 -3.15
C LEU A 9 7.72 -16.22 -3.15
N ALA A 10 8.55 -17.16 -2.71
CA ALA A 10 8.14 -18.57 -2.62
C ALA A 10 7.01 -18.76 -1.61
N ARG A 11 7.09 -18.09 -0.47
CA ARG A 11 6.04 -18.18 0.54
C ARG A 11 4.72 -17.61 0.04
N LEU A 12 4.79 -16.50 -0.72
CA LEU A 12 3.59 -15.90 -1.27
C LEU A 12 2.94 -16.80 -2.31
N LYS A 13 3.74 -17.50 -3.11
CA LYS A 13 3.22 -18.48 -4.06
C LYS A 13 2.51 -19.62 -3.34
N ASN A 14 3.11 -20.12 -2.25
CA ASN A 14 2.50 -21.18 -1.47
C ASN A 14 1.20 -20.71 -0.82
N LYS A 15 1.19 -19.49 -0.31
CA LYS A 15 -0.02 -18.93 0.29
C LYS A 15 -1.14 -18.80 -0.73
N ALA A 16 -0.79 -18.40 -1.95
CA ALA A 16 -1.77 -18.31 -3.03
C ALA A 16 -2.39 -19.69 -3.30
N LYS A 17 -1.58 -20.72 -3.37
CA LYS A 17 -2.08 -22.09 -3.59
C LYS A 17 -2.98 -22.56 -2.47
N GLU A 18 -2.56 -22.31 -1.23
CA GLU A 18 -3.31 -22.76 -0.05
C GLU A 18 -4.64 -22.06 0.10
N SER A 19 -4.68 -20.77 -0.21
CA SER A 19 -5.86 -19.94 -0.01
C SER A 19 -6.81 -19.92 -1.22
N GLY A 20 -6.35 -20.41 -2.37
CA GLY A 20 -7.12 -20.31 -3.59
C GLY A 20 -7.11 -18.91 -4.21
N ARG A 21 -6.29 -18.01 -3.70
CA ARG A 21 -6.19 -16.66 -4.21
C ARG A 21 -5.10 -16.55 -5.24
N SER A 22 -5.16 -15.50 -6.07
CA SER A 22 -4.13 -15.31 -7.08
C SER A 22 -2.82 -14.88 -6.42
N TYR A 23 -1.73 -15.24 -7.05
CA TYR A 23 -0.41 -14.80 -6.61
C TYR A 23 -0.31 -13.28 -6.66
N GLN A 24 -0.90 -12.67 -7.70
CA GLN A 24 -0.91 -11.22 -7.84
C GLN A 24 -1.57 -10.55 -6.63
N LEU A 25 -2.68 -11.09 -6.17
CA LEU A 25 -3.37 -10.53 -5.01
C LEU A 25 -2.52 -10.66 -3.74
N CYS A 26 -1.87 -11.81 -3.56
CA CYS A 26 -0.99 -11.99 -2.41
C CYS A 26 0.18 -11.00 -2.43
N LEU A 27 0.73 -10.73 -3.60
CA LEU A 27 1.78 -9.73 -3.76
C LEU A 27 1.28 -8.33 -3.41
N GLN A 28 0.09 -7.99 -3.87
CA GLN A 28 -0.49 -6.67 -3.57
C GLN A 28 -0.69 -6.48 -2.08
N MET A 29 -1.22 -7.49 -1.42
CA MET A 29 -1.42 -7.43 0.03
C MET A 29 -0.11 -7.31 0.79
N PHE A 30 0.90 -8.03 0.35
CA PHE A 30 2.21 -7.94 0.98
C PHE A 30 2.80 -6.54 0.83
N CYS A 31 2.71 -5.95 -0.35
CA CYS A 31 3.21 -4.61 -0.58
C CYS A 31 2.45 -3.57 0.23
N GLN A 32 1.13 -3.73 0.35
CA GLN A 32 0.31 -2.84 1.17
C GLN A 32 0.73 -2.90 2.63
N GLU A 33 0.96 -4.11 3.14
CA GLU A 33 1.42 -4.27 4.53
C GLU A 33 2.77 -3.61 4.74
N GLU A 34 3.68 -3.76 3.80
CA GLU A 34 4.99 -3.13 3.95
C GLU A 34 4.88 -1.62 3.91
N PHE A 35 4.00 -1.09 3.08
CA PHE A 35 3.75 0.35 3.07
C PHE A 35 3.24 0.80 4.43
N LEU A 36 2.32 0.06 5.02
CA LEU A 36 1.76 0.41 6.33
C LEU A 36 2.83 0.36 7.42
N ARG A 37 3.74 -0.60 7.36
CA ARG A 37 4.85 -0.66 8.31
C ARG A 37 5.72 0.58 8.22
N ARG A 38 5.99 1.04 7.01
CA ARG A 38 6.80 2.24 6.79
C ARG A 38 6.06 3.49 7.26
N LEU A 39 4.75 3.54 7.02
CA LEU A 39 3.93 4.64 7.52
C LEU A 39 3.97 4.70 9.03
N GLU A 40 3.85 3.55 9.70
CA GLU A 40 3.85 3.49 11.16
C GLU A 40 5.12 4.06 11.76
N LYS A 41 6.24 3.88 11.08
CA LYS A 41 7.54 4.39 11.55
C LYS A 41 7.86 5.77 11.03
N SER A 42 6.99 6.35 10.21
CA SER A 42 7.23 7.65 9.64
C SER A 42 6.70 8.75 10.54
N LYS A 43 7.07 9.98 10.25
CA LYS A 43 6.53 11.13 10.97
C LYS A 43 5.07 11.42 10.64
N TYR A 44 4.49 10.69 9.69
CA TYR A 44 3.13 10.91 9.23
C TYR A 44 2.11 9.97 9.86
N VAL A 45 2.52 9.18 10.85
CA VAL A 45 1.63 8.17 11.44
C VAL A 45 0.33 8.78 11.98
N ASP A 46 0.39 9.98 12.51
CA ASP A 46 -0.79 10.63 13.07
C ASP A 46 -1.55 11.47 12.04
N ASN A 47 -1.00 11.60 10.85
CA ASN A 47 -1.59 12.41 9.80
C ASN A 47 -2.43 11.61 8.82
N LEU A 48 -2.27 10.30 8.79
CA LEU A 48 -2.96 9.42 7.87
C LEU A 48 -3.76 8.39 8.65
N VAL A 49 -5.08 8.48 8.53
CA VAL A 49 -5.98 7.57 9.24
C VAL A 49 -6.51 6.56 8.23
N LEU A 50 -6.18 5.29 8.45
CA LEU A 50 -6.61 4.22 7.56
C LEU A 50 -8.11 4.00 7.66
N LYS A 51 -8.78 3.99 6.50
CA LYS A 51 -10.20 3.65 6.44
C LYS A 51 -10.38 2.13 6.40
N GLY A 52 -11.59 1.69 6.63
CA GLY A 52 -11.88 0.33 7.00
C GLY A 52 -11.65 -0.81 6.04
N GLY A 53 -11.41 -0.56 4.75
CA GLY A 53 -11.33 -1.65 3.79
C GLY A 53 -10.24 -2.67 4.10
N LEU A 54 -9.02 -2.20 4.30
CA LEU A 54 -7.91 -3.09 4.60
C LEU A 54 -8.06 -3.73 5.98
N PHE A 55 -8.62 -2.98 6.90
CA PHE A 55 -8.88 -3.49 8.25
C PHE A 55 -9.85 -4.66 8.20
N ILE A 56 -10.90 -4.54 7.41
CA ILE A 56 -11.88 -5.62 7.25
C ILE A 56 -11.19 -6.86 6.70
N TYR A 57 -10.31 -6.67 5.74
CA TYR A 57 -9.56 -7.78 5.19
C TYR A 57 -8.74 -8.49 6.28
N SER A 58 -8.05 -7.71 7.11
CA SER A 58 -7.22 -8.29 8.17
C SER A 58 -8.03 -9.11 9.16
N LEU A 59 -9.26 -8.70 9.42
CA LEU A 59 -10.11 -9.41 10.37
C LEU A 59 -10.71 -10.68 9.79
N THR A 60 -11.05 -10.67 8.51
CA THR A 60 -11.80 -11.78 7.93
C THR A 60 -10.91 -12.81 7.26
N GLU A 61 -9.64 -12.53 7.12
CA GLU A 61 -8.67 -13.46 6.56
C GLU A 61 -9.14 -14.13 5.28
N PHE A 62 -9.46 -13.34 4.29
CA PHE A 62 -9.82 -13.85 2.97
C PHE A 62 -11.29 -14.22 2.79
N ASP A 63 -12.09 -14.19 3.81
CA ASP A 63 -13.49 -14.60 3.66
C ASP A 63 -14.31 -13.56 2.95
N SER A 64 -13.99 -12.30 3.16
CA SER A 64 -14.75 -11.24 2.56
C SER A 64 -14.16 -10.86 1.20
N ARG A 65 -14.86 -10.00 0.50
CA ARG A 65 -14.33 -9.44 -0.71
C ARG A 65 -13.11 -8.62 -0.36
N VAL A 66 -11.97 -9.01 -0.90
CA VAL A 66 -10.72 -8.32 -0.64
C VAL A 66 -10.69 -7.05 -1.49
N THR A 67 -10.43 -5.94 -0.83
CA THR A 67 -10.16 -4.72 -1.55
C THR A 67 -8.65 -4.57 -1.69
N VAL A 68 -8.22 -4.21 -2.89
CA VAL A 68 -6.82 -3.94 -3.13
C VAL A 68 -6.52 -2.46 -2.99
N ASP A 69 -7.52 -1.68 -2.67
CA ASP A 69 -7.37 -0.23 -2.51
C ASP A 69 -7.20 0.10 -1.03
N VAL A 70 -6.25 0.95 -0.76
CA VAL A 70 -5.99 1.43 0.59
C VAL A 70 -6.43 2.88 0.66
N ASP A 71 -7.32 3.19 1.58
CA ASP A 71 -7.90 4.53 1.72
C ASP A 71 -7.45 5.16 3.02
N PHE A 72 -6.99 6.41 2.94
CA PHE A 72 -6.62 7.18 4.12
C PHE A 72 -7.38 8.49 4.19
N LEU A 73 -7.69 8.91 5.42
CA LEU A 73 -8.14 10.27 5.69
C LEU A 73 -6.93 11.10 6.07
N LEU A 74 -6.85 12.29 5.51
CA LEU A 74 -5.76 13.21 5.81
C LEU A 74 -6.08 14.07 7.02
N LYS A 75 -5.09 14.23 7.90
CA LYS A 75 -5.18 15.15 9.03
C LYS A 75 -3.97 16.09 8.97
N ARG A 76 -4.23 17.37 8.83
CA ARG A 76 -3.21 18.41 8.87
C ARG A 76 -2.17 18.28 7.77
N ILE A 77 -2.57 17.70 6.64
CA ILE A 77 -1.77 17.65 5.42
C ILE A 77 -2.63 18.22 4.30
N PRO A 78 -2.11 19.19 3.55
CA PRO A 78 -2.87 19.72 2.42
C PRO A 78 -3.14 18.64 1.38
N ASN A 79 -4.35 18.63 0.85
CA ASN A 79 -4.78 17.63 -0.13
C ASN A 79 -4.44 18.10 -1.54
N THR A 80 -3.14 18.12 -1.86
CA THR A 80 -2.67 18.49 -3.18
C THR A 80 -1.73 17.42 -3.72
N PRO A 81 -1.67 17.24 -5.04
CA PRO A 81 -0.78 16.22 -5.61
C PRO A 81 0.68 16.38 -5.20
N GLU A 82 1.18 17.62 -5.18
CA GLU A 82 2.57 17.88 -4.83
C GLU A 82 2.87 17.44 -3.39
N GLN A 83 1.96 17.79 -2.48
CA GLN A 83 2.16 17.47 -1.07
C GLN A 83 2.07 15.96 -0.83
N LEU A 84 1.09 15.31 -1.46
CA LEU A 84 0.93 13.88 -1.30
C LEU A 84 2.10 13.10 -1.91
N ARG A 85 2.63 13.58 -3.03
CA ARG A 85 3.82 12.96 -3.61
C ARG A 85 4.98 13.02 -2.63
N ARG A 86 5.18 14.17 -1.98
CA ARG A 86 6.25 14.33 -0.98
C ARG A 86 6.03 13.39 0.20
N VAL A 87 4.82 13.35 0.71
CA VAL A 87 4.49 12.51 1.87
C VAL A 87 4.75 11.04 1.57
N VAL A 88 4.25 10.56 0.44
CA VAL A 88 4.43 9.16 0.06
C VAL A 88 5.91 8.85 -0.18
N LYS A 89 6.62 9.76 -0.82
CA LYS A 89 8.04 9.58 -1.07
C LYS A 89 8.83 9.41 0.23
N GLU A 90 8.50 10.19 1.24
CA GLU A 90 9.15 10.06 2.54
C GLU A 90 8.78 8.76 3.22
N ILE A 91 7.51 8.35 3.13
CA ILE A 91 7.08 7.10 3.75
C ILE A 91 7.81 5.91 3.14
N ILE A 92 7.87 5.83 1.82
CA ILE A 92 8.50 4.68 1.18
C ILE A 92 10.00 4.65 1.36
N SER A 93 10.58 5.74 1.85
CA SER A 93 12.02 5.82 2.16
C SER A 93 12.34 5.38 3.59
N VAL A 94 11.33 5.14 4.42
CA VAL A 94 11.55 4.72 5.80
C VAL A 94 12.08 3.29 5.82
N GLU A 95 13.08 3.05 6.65
CA GLU A 95 13.67 1.73 6.78
C GLU A 95 12.92 0.88 7.80
N THR A 96 12.58 -0.33 7.42
CA THR A 96 11.90 -1.29 8.29
C THR A 96 12.67 -2.59 8.44
N GLY A 97 13.86 -2.65 7.86
CA GLY A 97 14.62 -3.89 7.80
C GLY A 97 14.27 -4.73 6.57
N ASN A 98 13.25 -4.36 5.84
CA ASN A 98 12.82 -5.10 4.65
C ASN A 98 13.29 -4.38 3.38
N ASP A 99 14.59 -4.23 3.25
CA ASP A 99 15.17 -3.52 2.10
C ASP A 99 15.11 -4.32 0.80
N PHE A 100 14.68 -5.57 0.86
CA PHE A 100 14.43 -6.35 -0.35
C PHE A 100 13.15 -5.88 -1.10
N VAL A 101 12.33 -5.05 -0.46
CA VAL A 101 11.16 -4.45 -1.09
C VAL A 101 11.44 -2.98 -1.36
N THR A 102 11.31 -2.56 -2.59
CA THR A 102 11.43 -1.14 -2.93
C THR A 102 10.14 -0.68 -3.56
N PHE A 103 9.85 0.61 -3.43
CA PHE A 103 8.64 1.19 -3.98
C PHE A 103 8.98 2.31 -4.94
N GLU A 104 8.15 2.46 -5.94
CA GLU A 104 8.27 3.55 -6.90
C GLU A 104 6.90 4.20 -7.08
N ILE A 105 6.85 5.53 -7.06
CA ILE A 105 5.61 6.25 -7.35
C ILE A 105 5.45 6.30 -8.86
N LYS A 106 4.34 5.79 -9.35
CA LYS A 106 4.05 5.77 -10.77
C LYS A 106 3.21 6.95 -11.21
N ASP A 107 2.28 7.38 -10.36
CA ASP A 107 1.39 8.46 -10.71
C ASP A 107 0.77 9.07 -9.46
N VAL A 108 0.51 10.36 -9.50
CA VAL A 108 -0.22 11.07 -8.45
C VAL A 108 -1.22 11.96 -9.17
N ALA A 109 -2.50 11.72 -8.93
CA ALA A 109 -3.53 12.45 -9.67
C ALA A 109 -4.78 12.64 -8.83
N PRO A 110 -5.52 13.72 -9.06
CA PRO A 110 -6.80 13.89 -8.42
C PRO A 110 -7.76 12.78 -8.85
N ILE A 111 -8.57 12.32 -7.91
CA ILE A 111 -9.59 11.33 -8.21
C ILE A 111 -10.81 12.07 -8.73
N ALA A 112 -11.27 11.69 -9.92
CA ALA A 112 -12.47 12.26 -10.49
C ALA A 112 -13.67 11.66 -9.78
N VAL A 113 -14.29 12.44 -8.89
CA VAL A 113 -15.46 11.97 -8.18
C VAL A 113 -16.62 12.88 -8.44
N ALA A 114 -17.78 12.31 -8.56
CA ALA A 114 -19.02 13.06 -8.65
C ALA A 114 -19.46 13.57 -7.27
N LYS A 115 -18.64 13.45 -6.26
CA LYS A 115 -18.99 13.79 -4.89
C LYS A 115 -18.27 15.01 -4.38
N LYS A 116 -18.68 15.44 -3.19
CA LYS A 116 -18.26 16.71 -2.60
C LYS A 116 -16.77 16.87 -2.34
N TYR A 117 -16.03 15.81 -2.08
CA TYR A 117 -14.62 15.95 -1.77
C TYR A 117 -13.78 15.34 -2.87
N ALA A 118 -12.76 16.06 -3.19
CA ALA A 118 -11.76 15.56 -4.11
C ALA A 118 -10.73 14.76 -3.32
N GLY A 119 -10.42 13.59 -3.81
CA GLY A 119 -9.33 12.80 -3.26
C GLY A 119 -8.13 12.87 -4.18
N ILE A 120 -7.02 12.37 -3.70
CA ILE A 120 -5.80 12.22 -4.51
C ILE A 120 -5.47 10.74 -4.54
N GLY A 121 -5.32 10.20 -5.72
CA GLY A 121 -4.90 8.82 -5.89
C GLY A 121 -3.42 8.75 -6.19
N VAL A 122 -2.72 7.86 -5.51
CA VAL A 122 -1.29 7.61 -5.74
C VAL A 122 -1.15 6.17 -6.18
N THR A 123 -0.58 5.96 -7.36
CA THR A 123 -0.29 4.63 -7.86
C THR A 123 1.17 4.33 -7.61
N LEU A 124 1.43 3.20 -6.97
CA LEU A 124 2.77 2.76 -6.62
C LEU A 124 3.04 1.41 -7.25
N SER A 125 4.31 1.09 -7.38
CA SER A 125 4.74 -0.24 -7.73
C SER A 125 5.72 -0.72 -6.67
N GLY A 126 5.40 -1.87 -6.05
CA GLY A 126 6.32 -2.52 -5.16
C GLY A 126 7.18 -3.50 -5.96
N LYS A 127 8.46 -3.54 -5.66
CA LYS A 127 9.38 -4.41 -6.40
C LYS A 127 10.11 -5.34 -5.45
N ILE A 128 10.04 -6.64 -5.73
CA ILE A 128 10.80 -7.67 -5.02
C ILE A 128 11.55 -8.42 -6.11
N LYS A 129 12.87 -8.28 -6.15
CA LYS A 129 13.68 -8.78 -7.25
C LYS A 129 13.17 -8.23 -8.57
N ASN A 130 12.74 -9.08 -9.49
CA ASN A 130 12.19 -8.64 -10.77
C ASN A 130 10.66 -8.60 -10.78
N THR A 131 10.06 -8.92 -9.65
CA THR A 131 8.60 -8.95 -9.55
C THR A 131 8.09 -7.55 -9.19
N ARG A 132 7.28 -6.97 -10.06
CA ARG A 132 6.69 -5.66 -9.85
C ARG A 132 5.21 -5.81 -9.59
N THR A 133 4.73 -5.12 -8.58
CA THR A 133 3.35 -5.24 -8.15
C THR A 133 2.74 -3.84 -8.03
N PRO A 134 1.80 -3.49 -8.91
CA PRO A 134 1.15 -2.18 -8.81
C PRO A 134 0.05 -2.22 -7.75
N PHE A 135 -0.10 -1.11 -7.06
CA PHE A 135 -1.22 -0.93 -6.14
C PHE A 135 -1.47 0.56 -5.97
N SER A 136 -2.65 0.90 -5.49
CA SER A 136 -3.07 2.29 -5.37
C SER A 136 -3.43 2.63 -3.95
N ILE A 137 -3.20 3.89 -3.60
CA ILE A 137 -3.57 4.45 -2.31
C ILE A 137 -4.37 5.70 -2.57
N ASP A 138 -5.52 5.82 -1.92
CA ASP A 138 -6.38 6.99 -2.05
C ASP A 138 -6.31 7.81 -0.78
N PHE A 139 -6.17 9.12 -0.94
CA PHE A 139 -6.13 10.06 0.17
C PHE A 139 -7.27 11.05 0.03
N GLY A 140 -7.96 11.29 1.13
CA GLY A 140 -9.08 12.22 1.10
C GLY A 140 -9.25 12.94 2.42
N VAL A 141 -10.04 13.99 2.39
CA VAL A 141 -10.45 14.71 3.59
C VAL A 141 -11.92 14.41 3.80
N GLY A 142 -12.28 14.22 5.04
CA GLY A 142 -13.66 13.83 5.22
C GLY A 142 -14.34 14.34 6.38
#